data_fd716ac0a8ba004315e248fb331babaf
#
_entry.id   fd716ac0a8ba004315e248fb331babaf
#
_cell.length_a   1.000
_cell.length_b   1.000
_cell.length_c   1.000
_cell.angle_alpha   90.00
_cell.angle_beta   90.00
_cell.angle_gamma   90.00
#
_symmetry.space_group_name_H-M   'P 1'
#
loop_
_entity.id
_entity.type
_entity.pdbx_description
1 polymer ?
#
loop_
_entity_poly.entity_id
_entity_poly.type
_entity_poly.pdbx_seq_one_letter_code
_entity_poly.pdbx_strand_id
1 'polypeptide(L)'
;MDKKLATSDLLDIYGELLTDKQRDMLELYYNDDLSLAEIAEHYEISRQGVHDSIKRGEETLNEYERVLGLKAGQASYKQELMHYKELALAVFEECKKNSFARNIAERTITLLETLDEKLEEFDNTKYLE
;
A
#
# COMPACT_ATOMS: atom_id res chain seq x y z
N MET A 1 10.08 10.01 -6.90
CA MET A 1 8.85 9.50 -6.31
C MET A 1 8.34 10.47 -5.27
N ASP A 2 7.06 10.70 -5.26
CA ASP A 2 6.46 11.72 -4.42
C ASP A 2 6.52 11.33 -2.93
N LYS A 3 7.15 12.18 -2.12
CA LYS A 3 7.22 12.03 -0.66
C LYS A 3 5.82 12.03 -0.04
N LYS A 4 4.91 12.80 -0.61
CA LYS A 4 3.52 12.88 -0.17
C LYS A 4 2.79 11.54 -0.33
N LEU A 5 3.01 10.85 -1.44
CA LEU A 5 2.45 9.52 -1.68
C LEU A 5 3.01 8.49 -0.72
N ALA A 6 4.32 8.53 -0.45
CA ALA A 6 4.96 7.62 0.50
C ALA A 6 4.39 7.78 1.91
N THR A 7 4.16 9.02 2.35
CA THR A 7 3.55 9.28 3.67
C THR A 7 2.10 8.84 3.71
N SER A 8 1.33 9.05 2.63
CA SER A 8 -0.04 8.56 2.53
C SER A 8 -0.12 7.03 2.69
N ASP A 9 0.81 6.30 2.10
CA ASP A 9 0.88 4.84 2.25
C ASP A 9 1.14 4.43 3.71
N LEU A 10 2.04 5.13 4.40
CA LEU A 10 2.31 4.86 5.81
C LEU A 10 1.10 5.20 6.69
N LEU A 11 0.37 6.25 6.35
CA LEU A 11 -0.84 6.64 7.06
C LEU A 11 -1.92 5.55 6.94
N ASP A 12 -2.07 4.95 5.76
CA ASP A 12 -3.01 3.86 5.54
C ASP A 12 -2.68 2.65 6.42
N ILE A 13 -1.40 2.33 6.59
CA ILE A 13 -0.96 1.17 7.36
C ILE A 13 -0.99 1.44 8.86
N TYR A 14 -0.50 2.59 9.30
CA TYR A 14 -0.24 2.89 10.71
C TYR A 14 -1.15 3.94 11.32
N GLY A 15 -2.08 4.49 10.55
CA GLY A 15 -2.92 5.61 11.01
C GLY A 15 -3.67 5.34 12.29
N GLU A 16 -4.13 4.11 12.52
CA GLU A 16 -4.86 3.74 13.72
C GLU A 16 -3.99 3.75 14.99
N LEU A 17 -2.67 3.76 14.84
CA LEU A 17 -1.74 3.87 15.95
C LEU A 17 -1.51 5.32 16.39
N LEU A 18 -1.97 6.28 15.61
CA LEU A 18 -1.88 7.71 15.93
C LEU A 18 -3.07 8.12 16.79
N THR A 19 -2.94 9.29 17.46
CA THR A 19 -4.11 9.90 18.10
C THR A 19 -5.12 10.30 17.03
N ASP A 20 -6.39 10.38 17.38
CA ASP A 20 -7.45 10.76 16.44
C ASP A 20 -7.17 12.10 15.78
N LYS A 21 -6.77 13.09 16.57
CA LYS A 21 -6.46 14.43 16.07
C LYS A 21 -5.28 14.43 15.10
N GLN A 22 -4.22 13.69 15.44
CA GLN A 22 -3.03 13.60 14.61
C GLN A 22 -3.34 12.91 13.29
N ARG A 23 -4.08 11.81 13.34
CA ARG A 23 -4.53 11.09 12.14
C ARG A 23 -5.38 12.00 11.25
N ASP A 24 -6.37 12.69 11.81
CA ASP A 24 -7.24 13.59 11.06
C ASP A 24 -6.44 14.68 10.33
N MET A 25 -5.49 15.30 11.01
CA MET A 25 -4.65 16.34 10.40
C MET A 25 -3.86 15.80 9.22
N LEU A 26 -3.26 14.63 9.37
CA LEU A 26 -2.49 14.00 8.31
C LEU A 26 -3.38 13.62 7.13
N GLU A 27 -4.58 13.10 7.38
CA GLU A 27 -5.52 12.77 6.31
C GLU A 27 -5.98 14.00 5.55
N LEU A 28 -6.29 15.08 6.23
CA LEU A 28 -6.67 16.34 5.58
C LEU A 28 -5.55 16.87 4.69
N TYR A 29 -4.32 16.77 5.14
CA TYR A 29 -3.18 17.28 4.38
C TYR A 29 -2.78 16.36 3.22
N TYR A 30 -2.65 15.05 3.48
CA TYR A 30 -2.12 14.10 2.50
C TYR A 30 -3.17 13.50 1.56
N ASN A 31 -4.38 13.26 2.05
CA ASN A 31 -5.43 12.61 1.27
C ASN A 31 -6.46 13.59 0.70
N ASP A 32 -6.79 14.63 1.45
CA ASP A 32 -7.81 15.60 1.04
C ASP A 32 -7.22 16.88 0.44
N ASP A 33 -5.91 16.97 0.35
CA ASP A 33 -5.17 18.07 -0.26
C ASP A 33 -5.46 19.46 0.33
N LEU A 34 -5.83 19.54 1.60
CA LEU A 34 -6.00 20.82 2.26
C LEU A 34 -4.64 21.51 2.51
N SER A 35 -4.62 22.83 2.38
CA SER A 35 -3.42 23.61 2.71
C SER A 35 -3.25 23.71 4.22
N LEU A 36 -2.04 24.06 4.65
CA LEU A 36 -1.77 24.31 6.07
C LEU A 36 -2.68 25.40 6.65
N ALA A 37 -2.96 26.45 5.87
CA ALA A 37 -3.84 27.54 6.28
C ALA A 37 -5.29 27.05 6.47
N GLU A 38 -5.79 26.23 5.56
CA GLU A 38 -7.13 25.66 5.65
C GLU A 38 -7.28 24.74 6.88
N ILE A 39 -6.28 23.92 7.15
CA ILE A 39 -6.26 23.05 8.34
C ILE A 39 -6.19 23.87 9.61
N ALA A 40 -5.35 24.93 9.61
CA ALA A 40 -5.22 25.84 10.75
C ALA A 40 -6.57 26.51 11.10
N GLU A 41 -7.31 26.92 10.09
CA GLU A 41 -8.64 27.51 10.26
C GLU A 41 -9.62 26.47 10.83
N HIS A 42 -9.59 25.24 10.32
CA HIS A 42 -10.47 24.16 10.78
C HIS A 42 -10.26 23.82 12.26
N TYR A 43 -9.01 23.79 12.72
CA TYR A 43 -8.68 23.47 14.12
C TYR A 43 -8.53 24.68 15.02
N GLU A 44 -8.67 25.89 14.48
CA GLU A 44 -8.52 27.14 15.23
C GLU A 44 -7.14 27.26 15.92
N ILE A 45 -6.09 26.87 15.21
CA ILE A 45 -4.70 26.98 15.66
C ILE A 45 -3.87 27.71 14.60
N SER A 46 -2.61 28.03 14.92
CA SER A 46 -1.74 28.71 13.98
C SER A 46 -1.31 27.77 12.83
N ARG A 47 -0.99 28.38 11.68
CA ARG A 47 -0.43 27.65 10.54
C ARG A 47 0.87 26.91 10.93
N GLN A 48 1.70 27.57 11.74
CA GLN A 48 2.94 26.96 12.25
C GLN A 48 2.63 25.75 13.15
N GLY A 49 1.60 25.84 13.97
CA GLY A 49 1.14 24.72 14.80
C GLY A 49 0.72 23.51 13.98
N VAL A 50 0.02 23.74 12.87
CA VAL A 50 -0.34 22.66 11.92
C VAL A 50 0.91 22.05 11.30
N HIS A 51 1.83 22.88 10.81
CA HIS A 51 3.08 22.44 10.22
C HIS A 51 3.86 21.52 11.19
N ASP A 52 3.99 21.93 12.43
CA ASP A 52 4.71 21.17 13.46
C ASP A 52 4.00 19.86 13.80
N SER A 53 2.67 19.86 13.88
CA SER A 53 1.87 18.66 14.13
C SER A 53 2.01 17.63 12.99
N ILE A 54 1.95 18.11 11.75
CA ILE A 54 2.10 17.25 10.58
C ILE A 54 3.50 16.65 10.55
N LYS A 55 4.52 17.47 10.80
CA LYS A 55 5.91 16.99 10.82
C LYS A 55 6.12 15.91 11.90
N ARG A 56 5.58 16.12 13.10
CA ARG A 56 5.66 15.10 14.16
C ARG A 56 4.92 13.82 13.78
N GLY A 57 3.77 13.95 13.13
CA GLY A 57 3.03 12.80 12.63
C GLY A 57 3.82 12.00 11.60
N GLU A 58 4.46 12.69 10.65
CA GLU A 58 5.35 12.06 9.67
C GLU A 58 6.48 11.30 10.34
N GLU A 59 7.14 11.92 11.32
CA GLU A 59 8.25 11.31 12.05
C GLU A 59 7.78 10.07 12.80
N THR A 60 6.59 10.11 13.39
CA THR A 60 6.00 8.96 14.08
C THR A 60 5.70 7.82 13.12
N LEU A 61 5.12 8.11 11.95
CA LEU A 61 4.86 7.10 10.93
C LEU A 61 6.15 6.46 10.43
N ASN A 62 7.17 7.26 10.19
CA ASN A 62 8.48 6.76 9.75
C ASN A 62 9.13 5.88 10.82
N GLU A 63 8.97 6.23 12.09
CA GLU A 63 9.48 5.41 13.19
C GLU A 63 8.76 4.08 13.28
N TYR A 64 7.44 4.05 13.10
CA TYR A 64 6.68 2.80 13.05
C TYR A 64 7.18 1.91 11.91
N GLU A 65 7.40 2.47 10.73
CA GLU A 65 7.91 1.70 9.60
C GLU A 65 9.32 1.20 9.85
N ARG A 66 10.18 2.01 10.47
CA ARG A 66 11.53 1.59 10.82
C ARG A 66 11.53 0.37 11.74
N VAL A 67 10.62 0.33 12.69
CA VAL A 67 10.54 -0.74 13.69
C VAL A 67 9.77 -1.96 13.17
N LEU A 68 8.62 -1.73 12.52
CA LEU A 68 7.69 -2.80 12.14
C LEU A 68 7.86 -3.31 10.72
N GLY A 69 8.27 -2.44 9.80
CA GLY A 69 8.55 -2.82 8.41
C GLY A 69 7.38 -3.39 7.63
N LEU A 70 6.13 -3.03 7.97
CA LEU A 70 4.94 -3.60 7.32
C LEU A 70 4.82 -3.20 5.85
N LYS A 71 5.16 -1.95 5.51
CA LYS A 71 5.13 -1.49 4.12
C LYS A 71 6.15 -2.24 3.27
N ALA A 72 7.39 -2.34 3.76
CA ALA A 72 8.46 -3.07 3.08
C ALA A 72 8.10 -4.56 2.95
N GLY A 73 7.53 -5.15 3.99
CA GLY A 73 7.09 -6.53 3.98
C GLY A 73 6.00 -6.80 2.95
N GLN A 74 5.01 -5.91 2.84
CA GLN A 74 3.95 -6.02 1.83
C GLN A 74 4.51 -5.93 0.41
N ALA A 75 5.42 -5.00 0.17
CA ALA A 75 6.05 -4.83 -1.14
C ALA A 75 6.86 -6.08 -1.52
N SER A 76 7.62 -6.64 -0.58
CA SER A 76 8.39 -7.87 -0.78
C SER A 76 7.48 -9.06 -1.08
N TYR A 77 6.40 -9.21 -0.34
CA TYR A 77 5.43 -10.28 -0.55
C TYR A 77 4.76 -10.18 -1.93
N LYS A 78 4.38 -8.96 -2.33
CA LYS A 78 3.81 -8.74 -3.67
C LYS A 78 4.79 -9.14 -4.77
N GLN A 79 6.07 -8.79 -4.63
CA GLN A 79 7.11 -9.18 -5.59
C GLN A 79 7.27 -10.69 -5.69
N GLU A 80 7.22 -11.40 -4.55
CA GLU A 80 7.25 -12.86 -4.56
C GLU A 80 6.08 -13.46 -5.32
N LEU A 81 4.87 -12.95 -5.10
CA LEU A 81 3.69 -13.41 -5.82
C LEU A 81 3.80 -13.16 -7.33
N MET A 82 4.32 -11.99 -7.72
CA MET A 82 4.54 -11.69 -9.13
C MET A 82 5.57 -12.61 -9.75
N HIS A 83 6.62 -12.96 -9.03
CA HIS A 83 7.62 -13.91 -9.48
C HIS A 83 7.02 -15.32 -9.69
N TYR A 84 6.21 -15.77 -8.73
CA TYR A 84 5.54 -17.07 -8.85
C TYR A 84 4.58 -17.09 -10.04
N LYS A 85 3.90 -15.97 -10.30
CA LYS A 85 3.04 -15.82 -11.47
C LYS A 85 3.84 -15.97 -12.76
N GLU A 86 5.00 -15.33 -12.86
CA GLU A 86 5.89 -15.45 -14.03
C GLU A 86 6.33 -16.90 -14.28
N LEU A 87 6.68 -17.60 -13.20
CA LEU A 87 7.06 -19.01 -13.31
C LEU A 87 5.90 -19.87 -13.78
N ALA A 88 4.70 -19.63 -13.26
CA ALA A 88 3.50 -20.35 -13.68
C ALA A 88 3.15 -20.08 -15.14
N LEU A 89 3.30 -18.84 -15.59
CA LEU A 89 3.09 -18.47 -17.01
C LEU A 89 4.06 -19.20 -17.91
N ALA A 90 5.32 -19.33 -17.51
CA ALA A 90 6.32 -20.07 -18.28
C ALA A 90 5.94 -21.53 -18.42
N VAL A 91 5.43 -22.16 -17.35
CA VAL A 91 4.94 -23.55 -17.41
C VAL A 91 3.75 -23.65 -18.38
N PHE A 92 2.82 -22.73 -18.31
CA PHE A 92 1.64 -22.71 -19.18
C PHE A 92 2.04 -22.57 -20.66
N GLU A 93 2.99 -21.69 -20.96
CA GLU A 93 3.47 -21.50 -22.32
C GLU A 93 4.15 -22.77 -22.87
N GLU A 94 4.90 -23.48 -22.04
CA GLU A 94 5.47 -24.76 -22.43
C GLU A 94 4.39 -25.82 -22.72
N CYS A 95 3.32 -25.82 -21.93
CA CYS A 95 2.20 -26.76 -22.12
C CYS A 95 1.48 -26.55 -23.45
N LYS A 96 1.44 -25.32 -23.97
CA LYS A 96 0.83 -25.02 -25.27
C LYS A 96 1.55 -25.69 -26.43
N LYS A 97 2.82 -26.01 -26.26
CA LYS A 97 3.64 -26.66 -27.29
C LYS A 97 3.48 -28.18 -27.33
N ASN A 98 2.79 -28.74 -26.35
CA ASN A 98 2.66 -30.17 -26.20
C ASN A 98 1.20 -30.56 -25.91
N SER A 99 0.56 -31.24 -26.86
CA SER A 99 -0.84 -31.64 -26.76
C SER A 99 -1.13 -32.64 -25.63
N PHE A 100 -0.09 -33.32 -25.08
CA PHE A 100 -0.25 -34.26 -23.97
C PHE A 100 -0.21 -33.59 -22.60
N ALA A 101 0.07 -32.26 -22.54
CA ALA A 101 0.22 -31.52 -21.29
C ALA A 101 -1.08 -30.85 -20.83
N ARG A 102 -2.24 -31.26 -21.33
CA ARG A 102 -3.52 -30.59 -21.05
C ARG A 102 -3.83 -30.50 -19.55
N ASN A 103 -3.63 -31.59 -18.80
CA ASN A 103 -3.90 -31.59 -17.36
C ASN A 103 -2.97 -30.62 -16.60
N ILE A 104 -1.72 -30.53 -17.03
CA ILE A 104 -0.77 -29.58 -16.43
C ILE A 104 -1.20 -28.16 -16.74
N ALA A 105 -1.63 -27.89 -17.98
CA ALA A 105 -2.11 -26.57 -18.38
C ALA A 105 -3.33 -26.16 -17.55
N GLU A 106 -4.29 -27.04 -17.34
CA GLU A 106 -5.49 -26.75 -16.54
C GLU A 106 -5.14 -26.42 -15.09
N ARG A 107 -4.22 -27.16 -14.47
CA ARG A 107 -3.75 -26.90 -13.11
C ARG A 107 -2.98 -25.58 -13.02
N THR A 108 -2.21 -25.27 -14.06
CA THR A 108 -1.47 -24.01 -14.14
C THR A 108 -2.41 -22.82 -14.26
N ILE A 109 -3.50 -22.94 -15.02
CA ILE A 109 -4.53 -21.90 -15.11
C ILE A 109 -5.13 -21.62 -13.71
N THR A 110 -5.47 -22.68 -12.96
CA THR A 110 -5.98 -22.52 -11.60
C THR A 110 -4.98 -21.80 -10.70
N LEU A 111 -3.70 -22.15 -10.80
CA LEU A 111 -2.66 -21.46 -10.03
C LEU A 111 -2.55 -19.98 -10.40
N LEU A 112 -2.59 -19.66 -11.71
CA LEU A 112 -2.53 -18.28 -12.19
C LEU A 112 -3.73 -17.46 -11.70
N GLU A 113 -4.93 -18.03 -11.73
CA GLU A 113 -6.13 -17.36 -11.23
C GLU A 113 -6.02 -17.07 -9.73
N THR A 114 -5.50 -18.04 -8.96
CA THR A 114 -5.27 -17.86 -7.52
C THR A 114 -4.26 -16.75 -7.24
N LEU A 115 -3.15 -16.71 -8.00
CA LEU A 115 -2.14 -15.68 -7.85
C LEU A 115 -2.68 -14.29 -8.24
N ASP A 116 -3.49 -14.22 -9.29
CA ASP A 116 -4.12 -12.97 -9.71
C ASP A 116 -5.08 -12.45 -8.65
N GLU A 117 -5.88 -13.33 -8.04
CA GLU A 117 -6.78 -12.96 -6.94
C GLU A 117 -5.99 -12.39 -5.76
N LYS A 118 -4.87 -13.02 -5.39
CA LYS A 118 -4.01 -12.54 -4.31
C LYS A 118 -3.39 -11.19 -4.62
N LEU A 119 -2.94 -10.99 -5.86
CA LEU A 119 -2.37 -9.71 -6.29
C LEU A 119 -3.42 -8.60 -6.31
N GLU A 120 -4.65 -8.91 -6.72
CA GLU A 120 -5.76 -7.94 -6.69
C GLU A 120 -6.10 -7.51 -5.28
N GLU A 121 -6.01 -8.40 -4.29
CA GLU A 121 -6.22 -8.05 -2.88
C GLU A 121 -5.29 -6.94 -2.42
N PHE A 122 -4.03 -6.94 -2.84
CA PHE A 122 -3.09 -5.87 -2.53
C PHE A 122 -3.53 -4.53 -3.11
N ASP A 123 -3.96 -4.53 -4.38
CA ASP A 123 -4.36 -3.32 -5.08
C ASP A 123 -5.67 -2.78 -4.53
N ASN A 124 -6.64 -3.64 -4.22
CA ASN A 124 -7.94 -3.26 -3.69
C ASN A 124 -7.87 -2.75 -2.25
N THR A 125 -7.03 -3.31 -1.40
CA THR A 125 -6.87 -2.89 -0.01
C THR A 125 -6.46 -1.41 0.10
N LYS A 126 -5.72 -0.90 -0.86
CA LYS A 126 -5.34 0.52 -0.93
C LYS A 126 -6.51 1.47 -1.14
N TYR A 127 -7.60 1.01 -1.69
CA TYR A 127 -8.72 1.85 -2.13
C TYR A 127 -10.03 1.59 -1.39
N LEU A 128 -10.04 0.69 -0.43
CA LEU A 128 -11.24 0.26 0.29
C LEU A 128 -11.48 1.01 1.61
N GLU A 129 -10.96 2.19 1.75
CA GLU A 129 -11.25 3.00 2.94
C GLU A 129 -12.26 4.09 2.69
#